data_e81b3d4cd602e510a5cb6368dad328c1
#
_entry.id   e81b3d4cd602e510a5cb6368dad328c1
#
_cell.length_a   1.000
_cell.length_b   1.000
_cell.length_c   1.000
_cell.angle_alpha   90.00
_cell.angle_beta   90.00
_cell.angle_gamma   90.00
#
_symmetry.space_group_name_H-M   'P 1'
#
loop_
_entity.id
_entity.type
_entity.pdbx_description
1 polymer ?
#
loop_
_entity_poly.entity_id
_entity_poly.type
_entity_poly.pdbx_seq_one_letter_code
_entity_poly.pdbx_strand_id
1 'polypeptide(L)'
;MAFRHALCALVLSCIVVAPATAQVQGGVDEVVRELGFALELPVSKSVAATDTLLHVAKIRLPEAEFVALTESLPGTERVINQAANVLAADMPKDMASVPAAYDKLSLPRDQIARHRNFILDYVRKSGGRKTVASLQKAWTE
;
A
#
# COMPACT_ATOMS: atom_id res chain seq x y z
N MET A 1 48.03 47.89 -39.32
CA MET A 1 47.05 46.88 -39.78
C MET A 1 46.73 45.99 -38.57
N ALA A 2 45.58 46.22 -38.01
CA ALA A 2 45.16 45.52 -36.76
C ALA A 2 44.11 44.43 -37.10
N PHE A 3 44.46 43.18 -36.94
CA PHE A 3 43.53 42.08 -36.96
C PHE A 3 43.02 41.83 -35.55
N ARG A 4 41.77 42.25 -35.31
CA ARG A 4 41.04 41.98 -34.06
C ARG A 4 40.33 40.64 -34.25
N HIS A 5 40.84 39.61 -33.61
CA HIS A 5 40.15 38.32 -33.51
C HIS A 5 39.14 38.43 -32.39
N ALA A 6 37.85 38.43 -32.75
CA ALA A 6 36.76 38.28 -31.80
C ALA A 6 36.61 36.80 -31.48
N LEU A 7 36.97 36.45 -30.24
CA LEU A 7 36.73 35.12 -29.69
C LEU A 7 35.28 35.06 -29.21
N CYS A 8 34.42 34.41 -29.99
CA CYS A 8 33.09 34.02 -29.53
C CYS A 8 33.24 32.84 -28.54
N ALA A 9 33.10 33.11 -27.26
CA ALA A 9 32.98 32.08 -26.23
C ALA A 9 31.53 31.54 -26.27
N LEU A 10 31.39 30.35 -26.82
CA LEU A 10 30.12 29.59 -26.82
C LEU A 10 30.02 28.92 -25.45
N VAL A 11 29.24 29.53 -24.56
CA VAL A 11 28.91 28.91 -23.26
C VAL A 11 27.86 27.85 -23.54
N LEU A 12 28.28 26.59 -23.62
CA LEU A 12 27.40 25.45 -23.69
C LEU A 12 26.86 25.19 -22.29
N SER A 13 25.67 25.75 -22.02
CA SER A 13 24.90 25.41 -20.80
C SER A 13 24.41 23.96 -20.92
N CYS A 14 25.16 23.03 -20.35
CA CYS A 14 24.66 21.67 -20.11
C CYS A 14 23.55 21.75 -19.07
N ILE A 15 22.30 21.75 -19.52
CA ILE A 15 21.14 21.48 -18.68
C ILE A 15 21.23 19.99 -18.34
N VAL A 16 21.76 19.69 -17.17
CA VAL A 16 21.65 18.34 -16.59
C VAL A 16 20.19 18.18 -16.17
N VAL A 17 19.39 17.63 -17.06
CA VAL A 17 18.08 17.09 -16.70
C VAL A 17 18.38 15.85 -15.86
N ALA A 18 18.36 16.01 -14.53
CA ALA A 18 18.35 14.88 -13.65
C ALA A 18 17.09 14.06 -13.99
N PRO A 19 17.22 12.75 -14.29
CA PRO A 19 16.03 11.91 -14.37
C PRO A 19 15.37 11.99 -13.01
N ALA A 20 14.12 12.47 -12.98
CA ALA A 20 13.26 12.26 -11.85
C ALA A 20 13.11 10.74 -11.76
N THR A 21 13.94 10.13 -10.91
CA THR A 21 13.72 8.76 -10.48
C THR A 21 12.37 8.82 -9.80
N ALA A 22 11.32 8.37 -10.52
CA ALA A 22 10.06 8.07 -9.92
C ALA A 22 10.39 7.10 -8.80
N GLN A 23 10.37 7.59 -7.57
CA GLN A 23 10.44 6.72 -6.40
C GLN A 23 9.23 5.81 -6.56
N VAL A 24 9.50 4.56 -6.82
CA VAL A 24 8.50 3.51 -6.76
C VAL A 24 8.01 3.56 -5.32
N GLN A 25 6.93 4.27 -5.12
CA GLN A 25 6.25 4.27 -3.85
C GLN A 25 5.83 2.83 -3.65
N GLY A 26 6.36 2.20 -2.60
CA GLY A 26 6.25 0.77 -2.39
C GLY A 26 4.82 0.26 -2.29
N GLY A 27 3.88 1.11 -1.91
CA GLY A 27 2.46 0.77 -1.89
C GLY A 27 2.17 -0.54 -1.15
N VAL A 28 1.13 -1.24 -1.59
CA VAL A 28 0.72 -2.51 -0.98
C VAL A 28 1.75 -3.62 -1.13
N ASP A 29 2.56 -3.61 -2.18
CA ASP A 29 3.59 -4.64 -2.39
C ASP A 29 4.71 -4.53 -1.34
N GLU A 30 5.05 -3.31 -0.95
CA GLU A 30 6.01 -3.08 0.14
C GLU A 30 5.43 -3.54 1.47
N VAL A 31 4.17 -3.20 1.75
CA VAL A 31 3.45 -3.67 2.95
C VAL A 31 3.47 -5.20 3.02
N VAL A 32 3.11 -5.88 1.95
CA VAL A 32 3.08 -7.35 1.87
C VAL A 32 4.47 -7.93 2.14
N ARG A 33 5.51 -7.36 1.52
CA ARG A 33 6.89 -7.82 1.70
C ARG A 33 7.38 -7.61 3.12
N GLU A 34 7.23 -6.41 3.66
CA GLU A 34 7.67 -6.08 5.02
C GLU A 34 6.90 -6.85 6.07
N LEU A 35 5.61 -7.03 5.87
CA LEU A 35 4.76 -7.85 6.72
C LEU A 35 5.21 -9.31 6.72
N GLY A 36 5.56 -9.86 5.55
CA GLY A 36 6.12 -11.19 5.43
C GLY A 36 7.40 -11.36 6.22
N PHE A 37 8.30 -10.39 6.16
CA PHE A 37 9.53 -10.39 6.96
C PHE A 37 9.25 -10.26 8.46
N ALA A 38 8.41 -9.31 8.86
CA ALA A 38 8.15 -9.02 10.27
C ALA A 38 7.43 -10.17 11.00
N LEU A 39 6.65 -10.96 10.29
CA LEU A 39 5.83 -12.05 10.85
C LEU A 39 6.28 -13.44 10.37
N GLU A 40 7.41 -13.51 9.67
CA GLU A 40 7.97 -14.76 9.11
C GLU A 40 6.95 -15.56 8.27
N LEU A 41 6.14 -14.82 7.47
CA LEU A 41 5.11 -15.40 6.64
C LEU A 41 5.57 -15.57 5.19
N PRO A 42 5.15 -16.64 4.51
CA PRO A 42 5.26 -16.71 3.05
C PRO A 42 4.54 -15.55 2.37
N VAL A 43 5.07 -15.06 1.26
CA VAL A 43 4.49 -13.91 0.52
C VAL A 43 3.01 -14.13 0.19
N SER A 44 2.63 -15.34 -0.22
CA SER A 44 1.22 -15.67 -0.52
C SER A 44 0.29 -15.48 0.68
N LYS A 45 0.76 -15.80 1.89
CA LYS A 45 -0.01 -15.61 3.12
C LYS A 45 -0.07 -14.14 3.54
N SER A 46 1.02 -13.40 3.35
CA SER A 46 1.05 -11.95 3.59
C SER A 46 0.09 -11.21 2.64
N VAL A 47 0.05 -11.60 1.36
CA VAL A 47 -0.92 -11.10 0.39
C VAL A 47 -2.35 -11.38 0.85
N ALA A 48 -2.66 -12.62 1.21
CA ALA A 48 -3.99 -13.04 1.61
C ALA A 48 -4.45 -12.33 2.90
N ALA A 49 -3.56 -12.15 3.88
CA ALA A 49 -3.85 -11.41 5.11
C ALA A 49 -4.14 -9.93 4.84
N THR A 50 -3.30 -9.28 4.04
CA THR A 50 -3.45 -7.88 3.66
C THR A 50 -4.76 -7.67 2.90
N ASP A 51 -5.04 -8.51 1.92
CA ASP A 51 -6.27 -8.44 1.14
C ASP A 51 -7.52 -8.63 2.02
N THR A 52 -7.53 -9.60 2.91
CA THR A 52 -8.64 -9.85 3.84
C THR A 52 -9.02 -8.57 4.61
N LEU A 53 -8.03 -7.84 5.12
CA LEU A 53 -8.27 -6.59 5.86
C LEU A 53 -8.68 -5.43 4.94
N LEU A 54 -8.03 -5.30 3.78
CA LEU A 54 -8.37 -4.26 2.81
C LEU A 54 -9.74 -4.48 2.18
N HIS A 55 -10.19 -5.73 2.04
CA HIS A 55 -11.53 -6.05 1.57
C HIS A 55 -12.60 -5.55 2.54
N VAL A 56 -12.41 -5.76 3.84
CA VAL A 56 -13.30 -5.18 4.87
C VAL A 56 -13.30 -3.66 4.79
N ALA A 57 -12.14 -3.03 4.62
CA ALA A 57 -12.04 -1.59 4.45
C ALA A 57 -12.84 -1.11 3.22
N LYS A 58 -12.74 -1.81 2.09
CA LYS A 58 -13.48 -1.47 0.87
C LYS A 58 -14.99 -1.49 1.06
N ILE A 59 -15.51 -2.45 1.83
CA ILE A 59 -16.95 -2.57 2.07
C ILE A 59 -17.45 -1.52 3.06
N ARG A 60 -16.63 -1.15 4.03
CA ARG A 60 -17.06 -0.31 5.16
C ARG A 60 -16.72 1.17 5.00
N LEU A 61 -15.75 1.52 4.17
CA LEU A 61 -15.41 2.91 3.89
C LEU A 61 -16.35 3.52 2.86
N PRO A 62 -16.74 4.79 3.02
CA PRO A 62 -17.32 5.57 1.93
C PRO A 62 -16.38 5.60 0.73
N GLU A 63 -16.92 5.68 -0.47
CA GLU A 63 -16.14 5.65 -1.72
C GLU A 63 -14.99 6.66 -1.73
N ALA A 64 -15.24 7.91 -1.32
CA ALA A 64 -14.21 8.94 -1.27
C ALA A 64 -13.07 8.61 -0.29
N GLU A 65 -13.36 7.94 0.84
CA GLU A 65 -12.35 7.52 1.80
C GLU A 65 -11.58 6.29 1.30
N PHE A 66 -12.23 5.40 0.57
CA PHE A 66 -11.55 4.28 -0.08
C PHE A 66 -10.61 4.76 -1.20
N VAL A 67 -11.02 5.75 -2.00
CA VAL A 67 -10.14 6.40 -2.98
C VAL A 67 -8.92 7.00 -2.29
N ALA A 68 -9.08 7.74 -1.19
CA ALA A 68 -7.96 8.28 -0.41
C ALA A 68 -7.03 7.17 0.13
N LEU A 69 -7.59 6.00 0.47
CA LEU A 69 -6.79 4.84 0.86
C LEU A 69 -5.95 4.33 -0.32
N THR A 70 -6.52 4.21 -1.51
CA THR A 70 -5.79 3.74 -2.70
C THR A 70 -4.68 4.71 -3.13
N GLU A 71 -4.84 6.00 -2.88
CA GLU A 71 -3.80 7.01 -3.07
C GLU A 71 -2.66 6.88 -2.05
N SER A 72 -2.99 6.62 -0.78
CA SER A 72 -2.02 6.43 0.30
C SER A 72 -1.33 5.06 0.25
N LEU A 73 -1.97 4.08 -0.35
CA LEU A 73 -1.52 2.69 -0.47
C LEU A 73 -1.74 2.18 -1.90
N PRO A 74 -0.92 2.61 -2.88
CA PRO A 74 -1.05 2.19 -4.26
C PRO A 74 -1.03 0.67 -4.43
N GLY A 75 -1.85 0.15 -5.35
CA GLY A 75 -1.98 -1.28 -5.59
C GLY A 75 -3.03 -2.00 -4.73
N THR A 76 -3.71 -1.29 -3.83
CA THR A 76 -4.77 -1.85 -2.97
C THR A 76 -5.84 -2.60 -3.76
N GLU A 77 -6.35 -2.03 -4.86
CA GLU A 77 -7.39 -2.67 -5.68
C GLU A 77 -6.91 -3.98 -6.32
N ARG A 78 -5.64 -4.03 -6.72
CA ARG A 78 -5.05 -5.24 -7.29
C ARG A 78 -4.98 -6.37 -6.27
N VAL A 79 -4.61 -6.08 -5.03
CA VAL A 79 -4.52 -7.06 -3.95
C VAL A 79 -5.89 -7.57 -3.55
N ILE A 80 -6.88 -6.69 -3.39
CA ILE A 80 -8.27 -7.06 -3.07
C ILE A 80 -8.87 -8.03 -4.10
N ASN A 81 -8.49 -7.91 -5.36
CA ASN A 81 -8.95 -8.82 -6.41
C ASN A 81 -8.23 -10.18 -6.41
N GLN A 82 -7.08 -10.30 -5.77
CA GLN A 82 -6.30 -11.54 -5.73
C GLN A 82 -6.82 -12.55 -4.70
N ALA A 83 -7.20 -12.12 -3.50
CA ALA A 83 -7.69 -13.05 -2.48
C ALA A 83 -9.13 -13.48 -2.73
N ALA A 84 -9.90 -12.73 -3.50
CA ALA A 84 -11.21 -13.18 -3.97
C ALA A 84 -11.14 -14.56 -4.67
N ASN A 85 -9.99 -14.91 -5.25
CA ASN A 85 -9.75 -16.23 -5.85
C ASN A 85 -9.56 -17.35 -4.83
N VAL A 86 -9.13 -17.05 -3.61
CA VAL A 86 -8.84 -18.05 -2.56
C VAL A 86 -10.02 -18.23 -1.61
N LEU A 87 -10.64 -17.14 -1.20
CA LEU A 87 -11.72 -17.14 -0.21
C LEU A 87 -13.11 -17.13 -0.85
N ALA A 88 -13.23 -16.70 -2.12
CA ALA A 88 -14.48 -16.67 -2.88
C ALA A 88 -15.68 -16.16 -2.07
N ALA A 89 -16.68 -17.03 -1.82
CA ALA A 89 -17.89 -16.69 -1.06
C ALA A 89 -17.62 -16.41 0.45
N ASP A 90 -16.43 -16.73 0.95
CA ASP A 90 -16.07 -16.62 2.37
C ASP A 90 -15.25 -15.36 2.67
N MET A 91 -15.21 -14.40 1.75
CA MET A 91 -14.60 -13.10 2.00
C MET A 91 -15.30 -12.38 3.16
N PRO A 92 -14.54 -11.87 4.16
CA PRO A 92 -15.14 -11.25 5.33
C PRO A 92 -15.83 -9.93 4.96
N LYS A 93 -17.01 -9.71 5.50
CA LYS A 93 -17.79 -8.46 5.31
C LYS A 93 -17.57 -7.45 6.42
N ASP A 94 -17.03 -7.90 7.54
CA ASP A 94 -16.77 -7.13 8.75
C ASP A 94 -15.59 -7.72 9.52
N MET A 95 -15.16 -7.03 10.57
CA MET A 95 -14.06 -7.52 11.40
C MET A 95 -14.41 -8.76 12.23
N ALA A 96 -15.69 -9.00 12.50
CA ALA A 96 -16.12 -10.18 13.25
C ALA A 96 -15.92 -11.48 12.43
N SER A 97 -15.99 -11.39 11.11
CA SER A 97 -15.76 -12.51 10.18
C SER A 97 -14.30 -12.72 9.79
N VAL A 98 -13.40 -11.77 10.06
CA VAL A 98 -11.96 -11.88 9.75
C VAL A 98 -11.29 -13.11 10.41
N PRO A 99 -11.55 -13.45 11.69
CA PRO A 99 -10.95 -14.63 12.29
C PRO A 99 -11.25 -15.94 11.54
N ALA A 100 -12.48 -16.10 11.03
CA ALA A 100 -12.85 -17.28 10.25
C ALA A 100 -12.10 -17.34 8.89
N ALA A 101 -11.91 -16.18 8.24
CA ALA A 101 -11.10 -16.09 7.03
C ALA A 101 -9.63 -16.44 7.30
N TYR A 102 -9.07 -15.97 8.42
CA TYR A 102 -7.70 -16.31 8.85
C TYR A 102 -7.54 -17.82 9.09
N ASP A 103 -8.50 -18.48 9.73
CA ASP A 103 -8.47 -19.93 9.91
C ASP A 103 -8.41 -20.67 8.57
N LYS A 104 -9.24 -20.28 7.60
CA LYS A 104 -9.22 -20.86 6.24
C LYS A 104 -7.89 -20.63 5.50
N LEU A 105 -7.24 -19.50 5.75
CA LEU A 105 -5.93 -19.18 5.23
C LEU A 105 -4.79 -19.86 6.02
N SER A 106 -5.09 -20.61 7.07
CA SER A 106 -4.12 -21.16 8.00
C SER A 106 -3.20 -20.08 8.58
N LEU A 107 -3.79 -18.95 8.96
CA LEU A 107 -3.14 -17.83 9.62
C LEU A 107 -3.53 -17.78 11.10
N PRO A 108 -2.60 -17.52 12.01
CA PRO A 108 -2.89 -17.37 13.43
C PRO A 108 -3.80 -16.14 13.68
N ARG A 109 -4.87 -16.32 14.46
CA ARG A 109 -5.82 -15.25 14.79
C ARG A 109 -5.20 -14.10 15.57
N ASP A 110 -4.20 -14.40 16.39
CA ASP A 110 -3.45 -13.41 17.20
C ASP A 110 -2.64 -12.45 16.31
N GLN A 111 -2.39 -12.80 15.07
CA GLN A 111 -1.72 -11.93 14.10
C GLN A 111 -2.63 -10.87 13.48
N ILE A 112 -3.95 -10.97 13.60
CA ILE A 112 -4.89 -10.00 13.01
C ILE A 112 -4.58 -8.57 13.46
N ALA A 113 -4.39 -8.37 14.76
CA ALA A 113 -4.06 -7.07 15.32
C ALA A 113 -2.70 -6.53 14.80
N ARG A 114 -1.72 -7.42 14.65
CA ARG A 114 -0.39 -7.07 14.12
C ARG A 114 -0.48 -6.66 12.65
N HIS A 115 -1.20 -7.41 11.83
CA HIS A 115 -1.42 -7.07 10.41
C HIS A 115 -2.12 -5.72 10.28
N ARG A 116 -3.20 -5.51 11.04
CA ARG A 116 -3.94 -4.25 11.05
C ARG A 116 -3.04 -3.07 11.42
N ASN A 117 -2.29 -3.19 12.52
CA ASN A 117 -1.41 -2.12 12.99
C ASN A 117 -0.30 -1.81 11.99
N PHE A 118 0.24 -2.84 11.32
CA PHE A 118 1.25 -2.68 10.30
C PHE A 118 0.74 -1.84 9.12
N ILE A 119 -0.45 -2.13 8.61
CA ILE A 119 -1.08 -1.36 7.52
C ILE A 119 -1.35 0.09 7.97
N LEU A 120 -1.86 0.28 9.19
CA LEU A 120 -2.11 1.63 9.73
C LEU A 120 -0.83 2.46 9.84
N ASP A 121 0.26 1.85 10.30
CA ASP A 121 1.54 2.53 10.42
C ASP A 121 2.13 2.89 9.07
N TYR A 122 1.99 2.01 8.08
CA TYR A 122 2.41 2.30 6.71
C TYR A 122 1.64 3.48 6.11
N VAL A 123 0.31 3.47 6.18
CA VAL A 123 -0.54 4.56 5.70
C VAL A 123 -0.22 5.88 6.42
N ARG A 124 0.06 5.82 7.72
CA ARG A 124 0.46 6.99 8.50
C ARG A 124 1.79 7.59 8.01
N LYS A 125 2.78 6.76 7.73
CA LYS A 125 4.08 7.17 7.19
C LYS A 125 3.95 7.75 5.78
N SER A 126 3.00 7.27 4.98
CA SER A 126 2.69 7.79 3.64
C SER A 126 1.92 9.12 3.67
N GLY A 127 1.70 9.72 4.84
CA GLY A 127 1.01 11.02 4.99
C GLY A 127 -0.51 10.91 5.12
N GLY A 128 -1.08 9.72 5.11
CA GLY A 128 -2.52 9.46 5.14
C GLY A 128 -3.16 9.53 6.54
N ARG A 129 -2.93 10.59 7.32
CA ARG A 129 -3.48 10.70 8.69
C ARG A 129 -5.00 10.58 8.77
N LYS A 130 -5.72 11.21 7.83
CA LYS A 130 -7.19 11.10 7.76
C LYS A 130 -7.60 9.68 7.39
N THR A 131 -6.91 9.07 6.44
CA THR A 131 -7.13 7.70 6.01
C THR A 131 -6.92 6.70 7.16
N VAL A 132 -5.91 6.93 8.03
CA VAL A 132 -5.71 6.11 9.23
C VAL A 132 -6.93 6.15 10.16
N ALA A 133 -7.50 7.34 10.41
CA ALA A 133 -8.69 7.46 11.26
C ALA A 133 -9.89 6.73 10.65
N SER A 134 -10.11 6.87 9.34
CA SER A 134 -11.17 6.16 8.61
C SER A 134 -10.98 4.63 8.66
N LEU A 135 -9.76 4.15 8.44
CA LEU A 135 -9.44 2.72 8.56
C LEU A 135 -9.66 2.19 9.97
N GLN A 136 -9.22 2.91 10.99
CA GLN A 136 -9.45 2.52 12.38
C GLN A 136 -10.94 2.37 12.67
N LYS A 137 -11.75 3.31 12.21
CA LYS A 137 -13.20 3.23 12.34
C LYS A 137 -13.78 2.02 11.60
N ALA A 138 -13.39 1.80 10.36
CA ALA A 138 -13.85 0.67 9.55
C ALA A 138 -13.50 -0.70 10.16
N TRP A 139 -12.42 -0.75 10.94
CA TRP A 139 -11.93 -1.98 11.57
C TRP A 139 -12.29 -2.12 13.05
N THR A 140 -13.07 -1.23 13.64
CA THR A 140 -13.55 -1.31 15.03
C THR A 140 -15.03 -1.63 15.14
N GLU A 141 -15.81 -1.32 14.12
CA GLU A 141 -17.24 -1.63 14.01
C GLU A 141 -17.45 -2.95 13.24
#